data_d2469368d1a1ed07745099b2aa33676a
#
_entry.id   d2469368d1a1ed07745099b2aa33676a
#
_cell.length_a   1.000
_cell.length_b   1.000
_cell.length_c   1.000
_cell.angle_alpha   90.00
_cell.angle_beta   90.00
_cell.angle_gamma   90.00
#
_symmetry.space_group_name_H-M   'P 1'
#
loop_
_entity.id
_entity.type
_entity.pdbx_description
1 polymer ?
#
loop_
_entity_poly.entity_id
_entity_poly.type
_entity_poly.pdbx_seq_one_letter_code
_entity_poly.pdbx_strand_id
1 'polypeptide(L)'
;MKSRIATLMVHTSPLEQAGMGDAGGMNVYVIENSIKMANAGVEVDIFTRADKSGLADAVQIANGVTVHHLEAGPIGALTKEELPSQISALTHAFMEHQRGKPNDFYDIIHSHYWISGQLGWMISERTGVPLVHTMHTMARVKNRALAEGDVPEPLIRALGEEQIVQNSKALIANTDAEAASLVSLYGADTDRVKVVTPGVDLQRFTPGHGKASARNILDIASDAIMLMFVGRIQPHKGPEVLVRAIAELVARAPHLRSKLALVIMGGASGTGINEPDRLAKLATFLGVADLIHFKEPVSRSELADWYRASDLVCVPSYSESFGLVALEAQACGTPVIASAVG
;
A
#
# COMPACT_ATOMS: atom_id res chain seq x y z
N MET A 1 8.79 14.90 28.28
CA MET A 1 8.81 15.34 26.86
C MET A 1 7.84 14.47 26.09
N LYS A 2 7.22 14.97 25.02
CA LYS A 2 6.45 14.12 24.11
C LYS A 2 7.42 13.29 23.29
N SER A 3 7.11 12.01 23.06
CA SER A 3 7.90 11.17 22.15
C SER A 3 7.78 11.68 20.72
N ARG A 4 8.88 11.60 19.96
CA ARG A 4 8.96 12.03 18.56
C ARG A 4 9.46 10.91 17.67
N ILE A 5 8.80 10.72 16.56
CA ILE A 5 9.16 9.68 15.56
C ILE A 5 9.45 10.33 14.22
N ALA A 6 10.63 10.02 13.66
CA ALA A 6 10.92 10.29 12.25
C ALA A 6 10.46 9.10 11.41
N THR A 7 9.36 9.24 10.69
CA THR A 7 8.83 8.22 9.78
C THR A 7 9.41 8.45 8.38
N LEU A 8 10.01 7.43 7.78
CA LEU A 8 10.64 7.53 6.46
C LEU A 8 9.83 6.77 5.40
N MET A 9 9.41 7.48 4.36
CA MET A 9 8.66 6.95 3.22
C MET A 9 9.06 7.69 1.93
N VAL A 10 10.17 7.29 1.30
CA VAL A 10 10.82 8.10 0.24
C VAL A 10 10.55 7.64 -1.19
N HIS A 11 10.01 6.44 -1.42
CA HIS A 11 9.78 5.92 -2.77
C HIS A 11 8.43 6.34 -3.38
N THR A 12 7.51 6.80 -2.55
CA THR A 12 6.23 7.42 -2.95
C THR A 12 5.82 8.40 -1.84
N SER A 13 5.23 9.53 -2.21
CA SER A 13 4.76 10.48 -1.21
C SER A 13 3.56 9.92 -0.45
N PRO A 14 3.49 10.03 0.88
CA PRO A 14 2.31 9.66 1.64
C PRO A 14 1.06 10.47 1.24
N LEU A 15 1.24 11.65 0.62
CA LEU A 15 0.17 12.52 0.16
C LEU A 15 -0.41 12.10 -1.21
N GLU A 16 0.22 11.17 -1.93
CA GLU A 16 -0.30 10.65 -3.19
C GLU A 16 -1.54 9.80 -2.97
N GLN A 17 -2.47 9.88 -3.92
CA GLN A 17 -3.72 9.09 -3.90
C GLN A 17 -3.42 7.60 -3.94
N ALA A 18 -3.87 6.85 -2.94
CA ALA A 18 -3.75 5.39 -2.95
C ALA A 18 -4.47 4.78 -4.16
N GLY A 19 -3.81 3.84 -4.84
CA GLY A 19 -4.30 3.24 -6.08
C GLY A 19 -3.72 3.87 -7.35
N MET A 20 -2.97 4.97 -7.25
CA MET A 20 -2.26 5.62 -8.36
C MET A 20 -0.76 5.31 -8.31
N GLY A 21 -0.16 5.02 -9.46
CA GLY A 21 1.29 4.75 -9.56
C GLY A 21 1.77 3.73 -8.53
N ASP A 22 2.74 4.10 -7.71
CA ASP A 22 3.25 3.26 -6.61
C ASP A 22 2.52 3.46 -5.28
N ALA A 23 1.65 4.46 -5.18
CA ALA A 23 0.86 4.71 -3.99
C ALA A 23 -0.22 3.64 -3.78
N GLY A 24 -0.30 3.09 -2.57
CA GLY A 24 -1.22 1.99 -2.27
C GLY A 24 -1.49 1.83 -0.78
N GLY A 25 -1.72 0.59 -0.35
CA GLY A 25 -2.02 0.27 1.05
C GLY A 25 -0.98 0.77 2.06
N MET A 26 0.30 0.84 1.66
CA MET A 26 1.35 1.37 2.52
C MET A 26 1.17 2.89 2.78
N ASN A 27 0.77 3.68 1.78
CA ASN A 27 0.49 5.12 1.97
C ASN A 27 -0.63 5.31 3.01
N VAL A 28 -1.69 4.51 2.88
CA VAL A 28 -2.80 4.48 3.84
C VAL A 28 -2.30 4.09 5.23
N TYR A 29 -1.51 3.02 5.34
CA TYR A 29 -0.96 2.54 6.59
C TYR A 29 -0.12 3.62 7.30
N VAL A 30 0.80 4.26 6.57
CA VAL A 30 1.69 5.29 7.15
C VAL A 30 0.89 6.47 7.66
N ILE A 31 -0.04 7.00 6.89
CA ILE A 31 -0.87 8.15 7.29
C ILE A 31 -1.74 7.81 8.51
N GLU A 32 -2.51 6.73 8.42
CA GLU A 32 -3.47 6.36 9.48
C GLU A 32 -2.74 6.01 10.79
N ASN A 33 -1.61 5.29 10.69
CA ASN A 33 -0.80 4.96 11.85
C ASN A 33 -0.19 6.22 12.50
N SER A 34 0.34 7.14 11.69
CA SER A 34 0.90 8.41 12.16
C SER A 34 -0.15 9.26 12.88
N ILE A 35 -1.37 9.34 12.34
CA ILE A 35 -2.49 10.06 12.98
C ILE A 35 -2.87 9.38 14.31
N LYS A 36 -2.91 8.04 14.35
CA LYS A 36 -3.23 7.31 15.59
C LYS A 36 -2.15 7.48 16.66
N MET A 37 -0.88 7.46 16.28
CA MET A 37 0.23 7.75 17.20
C MET A 37 0.15 9.20 17.72
N ALA A 38 -0.17 10.17 16.87
CA ALA A 38 -0.34 11.56 17.28
C ALA A 38 -1.52 11.74 18.26
N ASN A 39 -2.63 11.06 18.02
CA ASN A 39 -3.77 11.03 18.95
C ASN A 39 -3.42 10.38 20.30
N ALA A 40 -2.42 9.51 20.33
CA ALA A 40 -1.85 8.95 21.57
C ALA A 40 -0.76 9.82 22.21
N GLY A 41 -0.51 11.03 21.68
CA GLY A 41 0.41 12.01 22.25
C GLY A 41 1.84 11.98 21.69
N VAL A 42 2.10 11.22 20.63
CA VAL A 42 3.39 11.16 19.92
C VAL A 42 3.44 12.23 18.84
N GLU A 43 4.56 12.93 18.66
CA GLU A 43 4.79 13.79 17.50
C GLU A 43 5.41 12.97 16.36
N VAL A 44 4.85 13.07 15.14
CA VAL A 44 5.30 12.29 13.99
C VAL A 44 5.66 13.22 12.84
N ASP A 45 6.91 13.19 12.44
CA ASP A 45 7.42 13.83 11.24
C ASP A 45 7.63 12.76 10.15
N ILE A 46 6.89 12.86 9.05
CA ILE A 46 7.01 11.94 7.92
C ILE A 46 7.92 12.59 6.87
N PHE A 47 8.97 11.90 6.49
CA PHE A 47 9.93 12.37 5.48
C PHE A 47 9.73 11.64 4.17
N THR A 48 9.55 12.39 3.10
CA THR A 48 9.43 11.90 1.74
C THR A 48 10.32 12.70 0.79
N ARG A 49 10.64 12.15 -0.39
CA ARG A 49 11.41 12.87 -1.39
C ARG A 49 10.54 13.90 -2.10
N ALA A 50 11.06 15.11 -2.33
CA ALA A 50 10.46 16.07 -3.24
C ALA A 50 10.65 15.59 -4.68
N ASP A 51 9.56 15.21 -5.34
CA ASP A 51 9.54 14.72 -6.72
C ASP A 51 9.02 15.76 -7.72
N LYS A 52 8.46 16.86 -7.23
CA LYS A 52 7.90 17.96 -8.03
C LYS A 52 8.47 19.29 -7.56
N SER A 53 8.64 20.23 -8.49
CA SER A 53 9.01 21.60 -8.13
C SER A 53 7.85 22.33 -7.46
N GLY A 54 8.18 23.23 -6.51
CA GLY A 54 7.19 24.09 -5.84
C GLY A 54 6.35 23.38 -4.77
N LEU A 55 6.75 22.18 -4.34
CA LEU A 55 6.17 21.57 -3.14
C LEU A 55 6.55 22.43 -1.92
N ALA A 56 5.62 22.55 -0.97
CA ALA A 56 5.93 23.15 0.33
C ALA A 56 6.94 22.26 1.07
N ASP A 57 7.90 22.86 1.77
CA ASP A 57 8.91 22.13 2.55
C ASP A 57 8.26 21.19 3.59
N ALA A 58 7.13 21.64 4.16
CA ALA A 58 6.37 20.89 5.15
C ALA A 58 4.85 21.08 4.97
N VAL A 59 4.08 20.00 5.18
CA VAL A 59 2.62 19.99 5.13
C VAL A 59 2.10 19.32 6.40
N GLN A 60 1.42 20.09 7.24
CA GLN A 60 0.73 19.52 8.40
C GLN A 60 -0.56 18.83 7.94
N ILE A 61 -0.68 17.53 8.17
CA ILE A 61 -1.85 16.71 7.75
C ILE A 61 -2.82 16.42 8.88
N ALA A 62 -2.34 16.50 10.13
CA ALA A 62 -3.13 16.38 11.34
C ALA A 62 -2.39 17.09 12.49
N ASN A 63 -3.08 17.30 13.62
CA ASN A 63 -2.40 17.80 14.81
C ASN A 63 -1.34 16.79 15.27
N GLY A 64 -0.07 17.22 15.33
CA GLY A 64 1.08 16.37 15.67
C GLY A 64 1.58 15.46 14.54
N VAL A 65 1.13 15.66 13.28
CA VAL A 65 1.66 14.94 12.11
C VAL A 65 2.01 15.92 10.99
N THR A 66 3.29 15.96 10.62
CA THR A 66 3.80 16.81 9.54
C THR A 66 4.54 15.96 8.51
N VAL A 67 4.27 16.20 7.21
CA VAL A 67 5.01 15.64 6.10
C VAL A 67 6.06 16.63 5.64
N HIS A 68 7.32 16.22 5.60
CA HIS A 68 8.47 17.02 5.15
C HIS A 68 8.95 16.51 3.80
N HIS A 69 9.14 17.40 2.84
CA HIS A 69 9.68 17.10 1.53
C HIS A 69 11.20 17.31 1.53
N LEU A 70 11.96 16.23 1.36
CA LEU A 70 13.42 16.28 1.25
C LEU A 70 13.82 16.51 -0.21
N GLU A 71 14.51 17.61 -0.47
CA GLU A 71 15.12 17.88 -1.78
C GLU A 71 16.38 17.00 -1.96
N ALA A 72 16.27 15.98 -2.79
CA ALA A 72 17.37 15.06 -3.05
C ALA A 72 17.30 14.48 -4.47
N GLY A 73 18.40 14.63 -5.21
CA GLY A 73 18.50 14.18 -6.57
C GLY A 73 17.70 15.05 -7.58
N PRO A 74 17.45 14.54 -8.78
CA PRO A 74 16.71 15.27 -9.81
C PRO A 74 15.24 15.45 -9.42
N ILE A 75 14.64 16.57 -9.85
CA ILE A 75 13.19 16.76 -9.80
C ILE A 75 12.54 15.82 -10.83
N GLY A 76 11.45 15.17 -10.45
CA GLY A 76 10.71 14.20 -11.24
C GLY A 76 10.55 12.86 -10.54
N ALA A 77 9.67 12.03 -11.09
CA ALA A 77 9.52 10.65 -10.63
C ALA A 77 10.79 9.85 -10.95
N LEU A 78 11.26 9.09 -9.98
CA LEU A 78 12.34 8.13 -10.14
C LEU A 78 11.78 6.72 -10.02
N THR A 79 12.31 5.81 -10.82
CA THR A 79 11.98 4.38 -10.69
C THR A 79 12.55 3.82 -9.38
N LYS A 80 12.07 2.66 -8.98
CA LYS A 80 12.58 1.95 -7.79
C LYS A 80 14.03 1.50 -7.94
N GLU A 81 14.49 1.37 -9.17
CA GLU A 81 15.87 1.03 -9.54
C GLU A 81 16.81 2.25 -9.46
N GLU A 82 16.29 3.45 -9.70
CA GLU A 82 17.05 4.70 -9.63
C GLU A 82 17.13 5.29 -8.21
N LEU A 83 16.08 5.12 -7.41
CA LEU A 83 16.00 5.66 -6.05
C LEU A 83 17.16 5.25 -5.12
N PRO A 84 17.69 4.02 -5.15
CA PRO A 84 18.82 3.64 -4.29
C PRO A 84 20.05 4.53 -4.48
N SER A 85 20.28 5.07 -5.68
CA SER A 85 21.39 6.00 -5.94
C SER A 85 21.23 7.34 -5.22
N GLN A 86 20.01 7.67 -4.75
CA GLN A 86 19.71 8.92 -4.04
C GLN A 86 19.80 8.81 -2.51
N ILE A 87 20.07 7.63 -1.95
CA ILE A 87 20.10 7.43 -0.49
C ILE A 87 21.10 8.37 0.19
N SER A 88 22.27 8.60 -0.40
CA SER A 88 23.27 9.51 0.16
C SER A 88 22.77 10.97 0.17
N ALA A 89 22.14 11.42 -0.91
CA ALA A 89 21.56 12.76 -1.01
C ALA A 89 20.39 12.94 -0.04
N LEU A 90 19.52 11.93 0.07
CA LEU A 90 18.40 11.91 1.03
C LEU A 90 18.92 11.95 2.47
N THR A 91 19.98 11.20 2.78
CA THR A 91 20.62 11.23 4.09
C THR A 91 21.15 12.64 4.41
N HIS A 92 21.81 13.27 3.44
CA HIS A 92 22.30 14.65 3.62
C HIS A 92 21.14 15.61 3.86
N ALA A 93 20.09 15.57 3.04
CA ALA A 93 18.91 16.44 3.21
C ALA A 93 18.22 16.24 4.57
N PHE A 94 18.11 15.00 5.05
CA PHE A 94 17.61 14.73 6.39
C PHE A 94 18.52 15.34 7.47
N MET A 95 19.84 15.19 7.38
CA MET A 95 20.78 15.75 8.34
C MET A 95 20.78 17.29 8.31
N GLU A 96 20.57 17.91 7.15
CA GLU A 96 20.35 19.36 7.04
C GLU A 96 19.05 19.80 7.76
N HIS A 97 17.95 19.04 7.59
CA HIS A 97 16.71 19.28 8.34
C HIS A 97 16.93 19.16 9.87
N GLN A 98 17.86 18.30 10.29
CA GLN A 98 18.23 18.12 11.70
C GLN A 98 19.21 19.21 12.21
N ARG A 99 19.78 20.04 11.35
CA ARG A 99 20.78 21.04 11.75
C ARG A 99 20.26 21.92 12.88
N GLY A 100 21.05 22.03 13.94
CA GLY A 100 20.72 22.81 15.14
C GLY A 100 19.78 22.12 16.13
N LYS A 101 19.30 20.94 15.83
CA LYS A 101 18.59 20.08 16.76
C LYS A 101 19.56 19.11 17.45
N PRO A 102 19.28 18.63 18.68
CA PRO A 102 20.11 17.59 19.31
C PRO A 102 20.03 16.28 18.51
N ASN A 103 21.06 15.43 18.62
CA ASN A 103 21.10 14.14 17.89
C ASN A 103 19.95 13.21 18.29
N ASP A 104 19.47 13.31 19.52
CA ASP A 104 18.33 12.58 20.10
C ASP A 104 17.00 13.35 19.99
N PHE A 105 16.88 14.25 19.03
CA PHE A 105 15.63 14.99 18.79
C PHE A 105 14.46 14.05 18.46
N TYR A 106 14.73 12.97 17.72
CA TYR A 106 13.80 11.86 17.53
C TYR A 106 14.18 10.70 18.44
N ASP A 107 13.18 10.08 19.06
CA ASP A 107 13.37 8.86 19.88
C ASP A 107 13.51 7.62 19.01
N ILE A 108 12.88 7.62 17.83
CA ILE A 108 12.82 6.47 16.90
C ILE A 108 12.86 6.99 15.47
N ILE A 109 13.57 6.26 14.60
CA ILE A 109 13.40 6.32 13.15
C ILE A 109 12.54 5.10 12.76
N HIS A 110 11.37 5.35 12.16
CA HIS A 110 10.51 4.28 11.65
C HIS A 110 10.47 4.32 10.13
N SER A 111 11.09 3.36 9.47
CA SER A 111 11.17 3.31 8.00
C SER A 111 10.19 2.30 7.42
N HIS A 112 9.65 2.64 6.26
CA HIS A 112 8.67 1.84 5.52
C HIS A 112 9.16 1.54 4.12
N TYR A 113 9.22 0.26 3.76
CA TYR A 113 9.76 -0.26 2.53
C TYR A 113 11.29 -0.17 2.45
N TRP A 114 11.92 -1.07 1.67
CA TRP A 114 13.35 -1.30 1.70
C TRP A 114 14.23 -0.07 1.40
N ILE A 115 13.83 0.83 0.47
CA ILE A 115 14.59 2.05 0.14
C ILE A 115 14.65 2.98 1.34
N SER A 116 13.50 3.18 2.00
CA SER A 116 13.43 3.96 3.25
C SER A 116 14.17 3.27 4.39
N GLY A 117 14.23 1.93 4.38
CA GLY A 117 15.01 1.15 5.33
C GLY A 117 16.51 1.40 5.21
N GLN A 118 17.03 1.43 3.98
CA GLN A 118 18.43 1.78 3.71
C GLN A 118 18.75 3.22 4.17
N LEU A 119 17.86 4.17 3.86
CA LEU A 119 17.99 5.55 4.36
C LEU A 119 17.96 5.59 5.88
N GLY A 120 17.02 4.90 6.52
CA GLY A 120 16.86 4.84 7.97
C GLY A 120 18.11 4.27 8.67
N TRP A 121 18.71 3.23 8.09
CA TRP A 121 19.97 2.69 8.58
C TRP A 121 21.09 3.74 8.53
N MET A 122 21.28 4.41 7.40
CA MET A 122 22.29 5.47 7.24
C MET A 122 22.10 6.64 8.23
N ILE A 123 20.86 7.01 8.55
CA ILE A 123 20.55 8.04 9.53
C ILE A 123 20.81 7.53 10.94
N SER A 124 20.38 6.30 11.27
CA SER A 124 20.60 5.67 12.57
C SER A 124 22.09 5.59 12.93
N GLU A 125 22.93 5.18 11.99
CA GLU A 125 24.39 5.14 12.16
C GLU A 125 25.01 6.53 12.49
N ARG A 126 24.44 7.62 11.95
CA ARG A 126 24.95 8.98 12.17
C ARG A 126 24.43 9.64 13.44
N THR A 127 23.22 9.31 13.84
CA THR A 127 22.53 9.98 14.96
C THR A 127 22.54 9.14 16.25
N GLY A 128 22.71 7.83 16.14
CA GLY A 128 22.52 6.88 17.25
C GLY A 128 21.04 6.59 17.57
N VAL A 129 20.09 7.21 16.85
CA VAL A 129 18.64 6.97 17.04
C VAL A 129 18.28 5.59 16.54
N PRO A 130 17.57 4.74 17.33
CA PRO A 130 17.25 3.37 16.94
C PRO A 130 16.33 3.31 15.72
N LEU A 131 16.65 2.39 14.78
CA LEU A 131 15.84 2.09 13.62
C LEU A 131 14.81 1.01 13.93
N VAL A 132 13.54 1.32 13.68
CA VAL A 132 12.43 0.37 13.56
C VAL A 132 12.04 0.28 12.08
N HIS A 133 11.77 -0.92 11.57
CA HIS A 133 11.46 -1.09 10.15
C HIS A 133 10.22 -1.95 9.92
N THR A 134 9.41 -1.54 8.93
CA THR A 134 8.27 -2.32 8.40
C THR A 134 8.50 -2.57 6.91
N MET A 135 8.57 -3.84 6.51
CA MET A 135 8.88 -4.22 5.12
C MET A 135 7.76 -3.88 4.14
N HIS A 136 6.51 -4.06 4.52
CA HIS A 136 5.31 -4.01 3.69
C HIS A 136 5.26 -5.05 2.55
N THR A 137 6.38 -5.29 1.90
CA THR A 137 6.55 -6.37 0.91
C THR A 137 8.01 -6.81 0.93
N MET A 138 8.28 -8.07 0.64
CA MET A 138 9.61 -8.65 0.65
C MET A 138 9.92 -9.30 -0.70
N ALA A 139 11.11 -9.03 -1.25
CA ALA A 139 11.54 -9.53 -2.55
C ALA A 139 11.50 -11.07 -2.63
N ARG A 140 12.05 -11.76 -1.61
CA ARG A 140 12.09 -13.22 -1.58
C ARG A 140 10.71 -13.86 -1.48
N VAL A 141 9.75 -13.21 -0.81
CA VAL A 141 8.35 -13.67 -0.75
C VAL A 141 7.68 -13.50 -2.11
N LYS A 142 7.80 -12.32 -2.73
CA LYS A 142 7.23 -12.05 -4.06
C LYS A 142 7.80 -12.99 -5.12
N ASN A 143 9.11 -13.23 -5.10
CA ASN A 143 9.77 -14.09 -6.07
C ASN A 143 9.38 -15.58 -5.97
N ARG A 144 8.76 -15.99 -4.85
CA ARG A 144 8.19 -17.35 -4.68
C ARG A 144 6.76 -17.48 -5.20
N ALA A 145 6.06 -16.36 -5.41
CA ALA A 145 4.65 -16.32 -5.80
C ALA A 145 4.43 -15.38 -6.99
N LEU A 146 5.26 -15.52 -8.03
CA LEU A 146 5.13 -14.71 -9.25
C LEU A 146 3.86 -15.09 -9.99
N ALA A 147 3.08 -14.09 -10.38
CA ALA A 147 1.97 -14.24 -11.31
C ALA A 147 2.47 -14.30 -12.75
N GLU A 148 1.64 -14.81 -13.67
CA GLU A 148 1.93 -14.76 -15.09
C GLU A 148 2.12 -13.31 -15.57
N GLY A 149 3.27 -13.02 -16.16
CA GLY A 149 3.67 -11.67 -16.60
C GLY A 149 4.36 -10.82 -15.55
N ASP A 150 4.57 -11.33 -14.32
CA ASP A 150 5.42 -10.64 -13.34
C ASP A 150 6.91 -10.86 -13.63
N VAL A 151 7.71 -9.85 -13.26
CA VAL A 151 9.16 -9.92 -13.29
C VAL A 151 9.69 -10.11 -11.87
N PRO A 152 10.67 -11.00 -11.65
CA PRO A 152 11.28 -11.16 -10.33
C PRO A 152 11.88 -9.86 -9.80
N GLU A 153 11.72 -9.63 -8.52
CA GLU A 153 12.39 -8.52 -7.82
C GLU A 153 13.91 -8.71 -7.89
N PRO A 154 14.69 -7.64 -8.13
CA PRO A 154 16.12 -7.73 -8.35
C PRO A 154 16.88 -8.17 -7.10
N LEU A 155 18.03 -8.84 -7.29
CA LEU A 155 18.87 -9.33 -6.19
C LEU A 155 19.33 -8.20 -5.26
N ILE A 156 19.61 -7.00 -5.81
CA ILE A 156 20.01 -5.84 -5.00
C ILE A 156 18.98 -5.46 -3.95
N ARG A 157 17.68 -5.62 -4.27
CA ARG A 157 16.60 -5.40 -3.31
C ARG A 157 16.65 -6.44 -2.18
N ALA A 158 16.78 -7.72 -2.51
CA ALA A 158 16.84 -8.78 -1.50
C ALA A 158 18.04 -8.61 -0.57
N LEU A 159 19.20 -8.21 -1.10
CA LEU A 159 20.41 -7.92 -0.30
C LEU A 159 20.21 -6.67 0.57
N GLY A 160 19.57 -5.63 0.03
CA GLY A 160 19.22 -4.43 0.80
C GLY A 160 18.26 -4.73 1.95
N GLU A 161 17.25 -5.58 1.72
CA GLU A 161 16.33 -6.04 2.76
C GLU A 161 17.07 -6.84 3.87
N GLU A 162 18.03 -7.71 3.51
CA GLU A 162 18.89 -8.41 4.51
C GLU A 162 19.69 -7.43 5.38
N GLN A 163 20.31 -6.44 4.76
CA GLN A 163 21.08 -5.42 5.50
C GLN A 163 20.18 -4.66 6.49
N ILE A 164 18.95 -4.31 6.08
CA ILE A 164 18.00 -3.64 6.96
C ILE A 164 17.62 -4.53 8.13
N VAL A 165 17.35 -5.82 7.88
CA VAL A 165 17.03 -6.79 8.94
C VAL A 165 18.15 -6.89 9.96
N GLN A 166 19.42 -6.91 9.52
CA GLN A 166 20.57 -6.99 10.40
C GLN A 166 20.76 -5.74 11.25
N ASN A 167 20.46 -4.55 10.70
CA ASN A 167 20.77 -3.25 11.32
C ASN A 167 19.56 -2.57 12.00
N SER A 168 18.36 -3.15 11.91
CA SER A 168 17.18 -2.63 12.61
C SER A 168 17.16 -3.08 14.08
N LYS A 169 16.83 -2.16 14.99
CA LYS A 169 16.62 -2.47 16.40
C LYS A 169 15.38 -3.33 16.61
N ALA A 170 14.33 -3.07 15.81
CA ALA A 170 13.11 -3.88 15.78
C ALA A 170 12.52 -3.92 14.36
N LEU A 171 11.83 -5.00 14.06
CA LEU A 171 11.12 -5.24 12.81
C LEU A 171 9.63 -5.39 13.13
N ILE A 172 8.80 -4.63 12.45
CA ILE A 172 7.34 -4.76 12.56
C ILE A 172 6.84 -5.60 11.41
N ALA A 173 6.20 -6.73 11.73
CA ALA A 173 5.49 -7.59 10.80
C ALA A 173 3.98 -7.36 10.94
N ASN A 174 3.26 -7.31 9.83
CA ASN A 174 1.81 -7.10 9.82
C ASN A 174 1.04 -8.38 10.14
N THR A 175 1.66 -9.55 9.91
CA THR A 175 1.09 -10.88 10.15
C THR A 175 2.14 -11.83 10.70
N ASP A 176 1.67 -12.95 11.31
CA ASP A 176 2.56 -14.04 11.73
C ASP A 176 3.30 -14.68 10.55
N ALA A 177 2.68 -14.73 9.37
CA ALA A 177 3.29 -15.23 8.14
C ALA A 177 4.44 -14.31 7.68
N GLU A 178 4.27 -12.98 7.78
CA GLU A 178 5.33 -12.01 7.49
C GLU A 178 6.48 -12.16 8.50
N ALA A 179 6.18 -12.31 9.80
CA ALA A 179 7.18 -12.55 10.83
C ALA A 179 7.97 -13.84 10.58
N ALA A 180 7.29 -14.94 10.25
CA ALA A 180 7.91 -16.21 9.90
C ALA A 180 8.82 -16.07 8.65
N SER A 181 8.41 -15.26 7.68
CA SER A 181 9.21 -14.97 6.47
C SER A 181 10.45 -14.13 6.78
N LEU A 182 10.36 -13.14 7.66
CA LEU A 182 11.52 -12.36 8.13
C LEU A 182 12.56 -13.27 8.78
N VAL A 183 12.15 -14.21 9.63
CA VAL A 183 13.04 -15.16 10.29
C VAL A 183 13.63 -16.16 9.27
N SER A 184 12.77 -16.83 8.50
CA SER A 184 13.20 -17.96 7.66
C SER A 184 13.91 -17.55 6.38
N LEU A 185 13.60 -16.38 5.80
CA LEU A 185 14.15 -15.94 4.51
C LEU A 185 15.24 -14.87 4.65
N TYR A 186 15.22 -14.10 5.73
CA TYR A 186 16.14 -12.98 5.94
C TYR A 186 16.99 -13.12 7.20
N GLY A 187 16.82 -14.21 7.97
CA GLY A 187 17.61 -14.48 9.17
C GLY A 187 17.37 -13.49 10.31
N ALA A 188 16.15 -12.91 10.38
CA ALA A 188 15.82 -12.02 11.48
C ALA A 188 15.87 -12.75 12.83
N ASP A 189 16.40 -12.07 13.85
CA ASP A 189 16.32 -12.52 15.22
C ASP A 189 14.85 -12.42 15.69
N THR A 190 14.30 -13.52 16.19
CA THR A 190 12.91 -13.61 16.65
C THR A 190 12.57 -12.60 17.73
N ASP A 191 13.53 -12.26 18.61
CA ASP A 191 13.32 -11.31 19.69
C ASP A 191 13.12 -9.87 19.17
N ARG A 192 13.64 -9.57 17.99
CA ARG A 192 13.50 -8.27 17.32
C ARG A 192 12.27 -8.16 16.44
N VAL A 193 11.62 -9.28 16.07
CA VAL A 193 10.39 -9.26 15.26
C VAL A 193 9.17 -9.11 16.16
N LYS A 194 8.34 -8.10 15.85
CA LYS A 194 7.08 -7.83 16.57
C LYS A 194 5.93 -7.84 15.58
N VAL A 195 4.93 -8.67 15.85
CA VAL A 195 3.71 -8.69 15.04
C VAL A 195 2.77 -7.60 15.54
N VAL A 196 2.46 -6.64 14.66
CA VAL A 196 1.50 -5.56 14.91
C VAL A 196 0.50 -5.54 13.76
N THR A 197 -0.63 -6.19 13.96
CA THR A 197 -1.67 -6.32 12.94
C THR A 197 -2.29 -4.95 12.63
N PRO A 198 -2.32 -4.53 11.35
CA PRO A 198 -2.97 -3.29 10.94
C PRO A 198 -4.46 -3.30 11.28
N GLY A 199 -4.98 -2.12 11.60
CA GLY A 199 -6.39 -1.89 11.84
C GLY A 199 -7.11 -1.25 10.66
N VAL A 200 -8.40 -0.99 10.83
CA VAL A 200 -9.25 -0.25 9.91
C VAL A 200 -9.95 0.91 10.63
N ASP A 201 -10.19 2.00 9.91
CA ASP A 201 -10.96 3.13 10.44
C ASP A 201 -12.47 2.79 10.46
N LEU A 202 -12.97 2.34 11.61
CA LEU A 202 -14.37 1.97 11.80
C LEU A 202 -15.33 3.18 11.82
N GLN A 203 -14.84 4.42 11.85
CA GLN A 203 -15.70 5.60 11.69
C GLN A 203 -16.05 5.82 10.22
N ARG A 204 -15.12 5.50 9.33
CA ARG A 204 -15.28 5.61 7.87
C ARG A 204 -15.84 4.35 7.26
N PHE A 205 -15.19 3.22 7.52
CA PHE A 205 -15.61 1.90 7.03
C PHE A 205 -16.54 1.24 8.04
N THR A 206 -17.82 1.40 7.80
CA THR A 206 -18.92 0.90 8.64
C THR A 206 -20.10 0.58 7.73
N PRO A 207 -21.04 -0.30 8.11
CA PRO A 207 -22.26 -0.54 7.35
C PRO A 207 -23.09 0.74 7.11
N GLY A 208 -23.00 1.72 8.03
CA GLY A 208 -23.54 3.08 7.88
C GLY A 208 -25.00 3.12 7.45
N HIS A 209 -25.28 3.84 6.36
CA HIS A 209 -26.62 3.98 5.78
C HIS A 209 -27.05 2.78 4.92
N GLY A 210 -26.22 1.74 4.84
CA GLY A 210 -26.53 0.46 4.21
C GLY A 210 -26.45 0.46 2.67
N LYS A 211 -26.59 -0.75 2.11
CA LYS A 211 -26.38 -1.05 0.68
C LYS A 211 -27.34 -0.29 -0.25
N ALA A 212 -28.61 -0.24 0.09
CA ALA A 212 -29.61 0.42 -0.77
C ALA A 212 -29.34 1.91 -0.93
N SER A 213 -28.96 2.58 0.17
CA SER A 213 -28.61 4.01 0.13
C SER A 213 -27.31 4.26 -0.63
N ALA A 214 -26.29 3.42 -0.43
CA ALA A 214 -25.04 3.50 -1.16
C ALA A 214 -25.25 3.33 -2.68
N ARG A 215 -26.10 2.38 -3.09
CA ARG A 215 -26.48 2.19 -4.50
C ARG A 215 -27.17 3.40 -5.10
N ASN A 216 -28.08 4.03 -4.36
CA ASN A 216 -28.74 5.26 -4.81
C ASN A 216 -27.74 6.41 -4.99
N ILE A 217 -26.75 6.56 -4.08
CA ILE A 217 -25.70 7.57 -4.16
C ILE A 217 -24.83 7.37 -5.41
N LEU A 218 -24.53 6.11 -5.74
CA LEU A 218 -23.64 5.73 -6.84
C LEU A 218 -24.36 5.45 -8.17
N ASP A 219 -25.67 5.62 -8.22
CA ASP A 219 -26.53 5.34 -9.38
C ASP A 219 -26.40 3.87 -9.87
N ILE A 220 -26.43 2.93 -8.92
CA ILE A 220 -26.33 1.49 -9.20
C ILE A 220 -27.72 0.86 -9.07
N ALA A 221 -28.13 0.09 -10.08
CA ALA A 221 -29.42 -0.61 -10.10
C ALA A 221 -29.58 -1.50 -8.84
N SER A 222 -30.77 -1.45 -8.24
CA SER A 222 -31.06 -2.17 -6.99
C SER A 222 -30.96 -3.70 -7.12
N ASP A 223 -31.21 -4.23 -8.32
CA ASP A 223 -31.19 -5.67 -8.64
C ASP A 223 -29.87 -6.13 -9.31
N ALA A 224 -28.88 -5.23 -9.47
CA ALA A 224 -27.56 -5.58 -9.96
C ALA A 224 -26.83 -6.54 -8.99
N ILE A 225 -26.11 -7.50 -9.52
CA ILE A 225 -25.18 -8.36 -8.79
C ILE A 225 -23.79 -7.79 -9.04
N MET A 226 -23.31 -6.98 -8.08
CA MET A 226 -22.07 -6.23 -8.23
C MET A 226 -20.93 -6.91 -7.47
N LEU A 227 -19.93 -7.36 -8.22
CA LEU A 227 -18.63 -7.79 -7.71
C LEU A 227 -17.65 -6.63 -7.82
N MET A 228 -16.73 -6.52 -6.88
CA MET A 228 -15.77 -5.42 -6.86
C MET A 228 -14.35 -5.91 -6.60
N PHE A 229 -13.41 -5.38 -7.36
CA PHE A 229 -11.98 -5.41 -7.12
C PHE A 229 -11.49 -4.01 -6.81
N VAL A 230 -10.67 -3.87 -5.78
CA VAL A 230 -9.99 -2.61 -5.44
C VAL A 230 -8.51 -2.85 -5.29
N GLY A 231 -7.71 -2.07 -5.99
CA GLY A 231 -6.26 -2.15 -5.88
C GLY A 231 -5.54 -1.74 -7.16
N ARG A 232 -4.23 -1.58 -7.05
CA ARG A 232 -3.39 -1.30 -8.22
C ARG A 232 -3.53 -2.42 -9.24
N ILE A 233 -3.68 -2.06 -10.51
CA ILE A 233 -3.80 -3.03 -11.61
C ILE A 233 -2.40 -3.56 -11.92
N GLN A 234 -2.07 -4.68 -11.28
CA GLN A 234 -0.78 -5.39 -11.39
C GLN A 234 -1.04 -6.90 -11.44
N PRO A 235 -0.23 -7.70 -12.16
CA PRO A 235 -0.43 -9.14 -12.28
C PRO A 235 -0.56 -9.85 -10.92
N HIS A 236 0.33 -9.55 -9.96
CA HIS A 236 0.30 -10.20 -8.64
C HIS A 236 -0.95 -9.89 -7.79
N LYS A 237 -1.75 -8.87 -8.16
CA LYS A 237 -3.07 -8.60 -7.55
C LYS A 237 -4.19 -9.42 -8.18
N GLY A 238 -3.93 -10.08 -9.30
CA GLY A 238 -4.82 -11.05 -9.94
C GLY A 238 -6.12 -10.52 -10.53
N PRO A 239 -6.23 -9.26 -11.03
CA PRO A 239 -7.51 -8.78 -11.59
C PRO A 239 -7.97 -9.61 -12.79
N GLU A 240 -7.06 -10.19 -13.58
CA GLU A 240 -7.40 -11.10 -14.68
C GLU A 240 -8.11 -12.38 -14.23
N VAL A 241 -7.86 -12.86 -13.02
CA VAL A 241 -8.57 -14.01 -12.43
C VAL A 241 -10.07 -13.72 -12.37
N LEU A 242 -10.42 -12.47 -12.00
CA LEU A 242 -11.84 -12.08 -11.93
C LEU A 242 -12.48 -11.93 -13.30
N VAL A 243 -11.76 -11.40 -14.29
CA VAL A 243 -12.26 -11.31 -15.68
C VAL A 243 -12.58 -12.70 -16.22
N ARG A 244 -11.70 -13.68 -15.98
CA ARG A 244 -11.93 -15.09 -16.36
C ARG A 244 -13.06 -15.71 -15.56
N ALA A 245 -13.16 -15.42 -14.26
CA ALA A 245 -14.23 -15.93 -13.40
C ALA A 245 -15.62 -15.42 -13.84
N ILE A 246 -15.73 -14.15 -14.27
CA ILE A 246 -16.96 -13.59 -14.83
C ILE A 246 -17.36 -14.34 -16.12
N ALA A 247 -16.40 -14.59 -17.01
CA ALA A 247 -16.70 -15.35 -18.25
C ALA A 247 -17.19 -16.76 -17.94
N GLU A 248 -16.55 -17.45 -17.02
CA GLU A 248 -16.95 -18.79 -16.58
C GLU A 248 -18.32 -18.79 -15.89
N LEU A 249 -18.59 -17.78 -15.04
CA LEU A 249 -19.87 -17.63 -14.36
C LEU A 249 -21.02 -17.45 -15.36
N VAL A 250 -20.83 -16.58 -16.36
CA VAL A 250 -21.82 -16.35 -17.43
C VAL A 250 -22.04 -17.61 -18.28
N ALA A 251 -20.98 -18.37 -18.57
CA ALA A 251 -21.10 -19.62 -19.30
C ALA A 251 -21.92 -20.66 -18.52
N ARG A 252 -21.71 -20.77 -17.21
CA ARG A 252 -22.44 -21.72 -16.32
C ARG A 252 -23.86 -21.26 -15.97
N ALA A 253 -24.07 -19.95 -15.85
CA ALA A 253 -25.34 -19.37 -15.43
C ALA A 253 -25.72 -18.17 -16.31
N PRO A 254 -26.10 -18.39 -17.59
CA PRO A 254 -26.38 -17.31 -18.55
C PRO A 254 -27.49 -16.35 -18.10
N HIS A 255 -28.40 -16.81 -17.26
CA HIS A 255 -29.51 -16.01 -16.72
C HIS A 255 -29.05 -14.89 -15.79
N LEU A 256 -27.83 -14.93 -15.26
CA LEU A 256 -27.25 -13.89 -14.42
C LEU A 256 -26.67 -12.73 -15.22
N ARG A 257 -26.38 -12.94 -16.53
CA ARG A 257 -25.64 -11.98 -17.36
C ARG A 257 -26.23 -10.56 -17.30
N SER A 258 -27.57 -10.45 -17.40
CA SER A 258 -28.23 -9.13 -17.45
C SER A 258 -28.16 -8.31 -16.15
N LYS A 259 -27.75 -8.93 -15.05
CA LYS A 259 -27.65 -8.30 -13.72
C LYS A 259 -26.22 -8.22 -13.21
N LEU A 260 -25.31 -9.00 -13.81
CA LEU A 260 -23.94 -9.12 -13.32
C LEU A 260 -23.09 -7.91 -13.73
N ALA A 261 -22.34 -7.36 -12.80
CA ALA A 261 -21.35 -6.33 -13.04
C ALA A 261 -20.10 -6.59 -12.22
N LEU A 262 -18.92 -6.42 -12.83
CA LEU A 262 -17.62 -6.39 -12.16
C LEU A 262 -17.05 -4.99 -12.23
N VAL A 263 -16.88 -4.35 -11.09
CA VAL A 263 -16.18 -3.07 -10.96
C VAL A 263 -14.71 -3.35 -10.63
N ILE A 264 -13.80 -2.88 -11.47
CA ILE A 264 -12.35 -2.91 -11.25
C ILE A 264 -11.91 -1.47 -10.97
N MET A 265 -11.61 -1.17 -9.71
CA MET A 265 -11.23 0.17 -9.26
C MET A 265 -9.75 0.22 -8.93
N GLY A 266 -8.99 1.04 -9.67
CA GLY A 266 -7.56 1.25 -9.47
C GLY A 266 -6.85 1.71 -10.72
N GLY A 267 -5.65 2.25 -10.54
CA GLY A 267 -4.77 2.67 -11.62
C GLY A 267 -3.75 1.60 -12.01
N ALA A 268 -3.22 1.70 -13.24
CA ALA A 268 -2.11 0.88 -13.70
C ALA A 268 -0.84 1.21 -12.89
N SER A 269 -0.06 0.17 -12.56
CA SER A 269 1.16 0.32 -11.76
C SER A 269 2.15 -0.81 -12.08
N GLY A 270 3.44 -0.55 -11.87
CA GLY A 270 4.49 -1.54 -12.14
C GLY A 270 4.45 -2.04 -13.59
N THR A 271 4.51 -3.35 -13.79
CA THR A 271 4.43 -3.98 -15.13
C THR A 271 3.11 -3.72 -15.86
N GLY A 272 2.03 -3.41 -15.13
CA GLY A 272 0.72 -3.05 -15.72
C GLY A 272 0.71 -1.73 -16.47
N ILE A 273 1.69 -0.82 -16.23
CA ILE A 273 1.81 0.45 -16.96
C ILE A 273 2.12 0.22 -18.44
N ASN A 274 2.88 -0.82 -18.76
CA ASN A 274 3.30 -1.13 -20.14
C ASN A 274 2.15 -1.69 -21.00
N GLU A 275 1.11 -2.24 -20.38
CA GLU A 275 -0.06 -2.82 -21.06
C GLU A 275 -1.37 -2.39 -20.38
N PRO A 276 -1.73 -1.09 -20.37
CA PRO A 276 -2.90 -0.58 -19.64
C PRO A 276 -4.21 -1.21 -20.13
N ASP A 277 -4.28 -1.60 -21.41
CA ASP A 277 -5.48 -2.19 -22.02
C ASP A 277 -5.57 -3.73 -21.90
N ARG A 278 -4.61 -4.37 -21.22
CA ARG A 278 -4.54 -5.84 -21.14
C ARG A 278 -5.84 -6.47 -20.64
N LEU A 279 -6.39 -5.92 -19.55
CA LEU A 279 -7.64 -6.43 -18.96
C LEU A 279 -8.85 -6.20 -19.88
N ALA A 280 -8.93 -5.02 -20.52
CA ALA A 280 -10.00 -4.71 -21.47
C ALA A 280 -9.94 -5.62 -22.71
N LYS A 281 -8.74 -5.89 -23.24
CA LYS A 281 -8.54 -6.86 -24.33
C LYS A 281 -8.94 -8.27 -23.92
N LEU A 282 -8.57 -8.70 -22.71
CA LEU A 282 -8.98 -10.00 -22.16
C LEU A 282 -10.50 -10.09 -22.02
N ALA A 283 -11.15 -9.05 -21.49
CA ALA A 283 -12.61 -8.99 -21.36
C ALA A 283 -13.32 -9.08 -22.71
N THR A 284 -12.79 -8.39 -23.71
CA THR A 284 -13.31 -8.43 -25.09
C THR A 284 -13.13 -9.83 -25.70
N PHE A 285 -11.95 -10.41 -25.57
CA PHE A 285 -11.65 -11.76 -26.05
C PHE A 285 -12.58 -12.82 -25.44
N LEU A 286 -12.90 -12.68 -24.16
CA LEU A 286 -13.80 -13.59 -23.43
C LEU A 286 -15.30 -13.25 -23.61
N GLY A 287 -15.65 -12.21 -24.34
CA GLY A 287 -17.03 -11.82 -24.60
C GLY A 287 -17.79 -11.29 -23.40
N VAL A 288 -17.09 -10.67 -22.43
CA VAL A 288 -17.66 -10.12 -21.18
C VAL A 288 -17.33 -8.66 -20.94
N ALA A 289 -16.85 -7.94 -21.96
CA ALA A 289 -16.45 -6.54 -21.84
C ALA A 289 -17.58 -5.61 -21.36
N ASP A 290 -18.81 -5.91 -21.72
CA ASP A 290 -20.03 -5.19 -21.32
C ASP A 290 -20.37 -5.31 -19.82
N LEU A 291 -19.77 -6.29 -19.12
CA LEU A 291 -19.98 -6.55 -17.70
C LEU A 291 -18.89 -5.96 -16.82
N ILE A 292 -17.81 -5.44 -17.41
CA ILE A 292 -16.63 -4.98 -16.66
C ILE A 292 -16.50 -3.47 -16.74
N HIS A 293 -16.52 -2.83 -15.58
CA HIS A 293 -16.48 -1.38 -15.42
C HIS A 293 -15.17 -0.96 -14.76
N PHE A 294 -14.26 -0.36 -15.52
CA PHE A 294 -13.03 0.20 -15.00
C PHE A 294 -13.31 1.57 -14.38
N LYS A 295 -12.81 1.78 -13.16
CA LYS A 295 -12.94 3.01 -12.40
C LYS A 295 -11.59 3.48 -11.89
N GLU A 296 -11.33 4.76 -12.00
CA GLU A 296 -10.19 5.40 -11.35
C GLU A 296 -10.30 5.30 -9.82
N PRO A 297 -9.18 5.36 -9.10
CA PRO A 297 -9.20 5.43 -7.65
C PRO A 297 -10.01 6.63 -7.15
N VAL A 298 -10.84 6.38 -6.14
CA VAL A 298 -11.71 7.39 -5.53
C VAL A 298 -11.21 7.76 -4.13
N SER A 299 -11.79 8.79 -3.53
CA SER A 299 -11.52 9.16 -2.14
C SER A 299 -11.89 8.02 -1.18
N ARG A 300 -11.23 7.93 -0.02
CA ARG A 300 -11.51 6.87 0.96
C ARG A 300 -12.96 6.92 1.49
N SER A 301 -13.58 8.09 1.52
CA SER A 301 -14.99 8.23 1.92
C SER A 301 -15.93 7.64 0.88
N GLU A 302 -15.69 7.94 -0.39
CA GLU A 302 -16.44 7.38 -1.52
C GLU A 302 -16.20 5.87 -1.67
N LEU A 303 -14.96 5.40 -1.42
CA LEU A 303 -14.62 3.98 -1.43
C LEU A 303 -15.47 3.18 -0.44
N ALA A 304 -15.78 3.76 0.73
CA ALA A 304 -16.67 3.11 1.69
C ALA A 304 -18.10 2.91 1.13
N ASP A 305 -18.60 3.85 0.32
CA ASP A 305 -19.89 3.68 -0.36
C ASP A 305 -19.84 2.62 -1.46
N TRP A 306 -18.75 2.54 -2.21
CA TRP A 306 -18.52 1.46 -3.17
C TRP A 306 -18.51 0.08 -2.50
N TYR A 307 -17.84 -0.06 -1.33
CA TYR A 307 -17.89 -1.31 -0.57
C TYR A 307 -19.33 -1.63 -0.14
N ARG A 308 -20.06 -0.69 0.48
CA ARG A 308 -21.45 -0.89 0.92
C ARG A 308 -22.36 -1.29 -0.24
N ALA A 309 -22.19 -0.70 -1.43
CA ALA A 309 -22.98 -0.97 -2.63
C ALA A 309 -22.74 -2.37 -3.21
N SER A 310 -21.57 -2.96 -2.96
CA SER A 310 -21.15 -4.23 -3.52
C SER A 310 -21.88 -5.43 -2.89
N ASP A 311 -22.08 -6.49 -3.66
CA ASP A 311 -22.52 -7.79 -3.16
C ASP A 311 -21.34 -8.62 -2.65
N LEU A 312 -20.18 -8.41 -3.27
CA LEU A 312 -18.99 -9.18 -2.99
C LEU A 312 -17.74 -8.37 -3.37
N VAL A 313 -16.76 -8.31 -2.48
CA VAL A 313 -15.43 -7.81 -2.79
C VAL A 313 -14.48 -8.99 -3.00
N CYS A 314 -13.68 -8.91 -4.05
CA CYS A 314 -12.77 -9.98 -4.47
C CYS A 314 -11.33 -9.53 -4.35
N VAL A 315 -10.50 -10.33 -3.67
CA VAL A 315 -9.06 -10.10 -3.46
C VAL A 315 -8.27 -11.32 -3.94
N PRO A 316 -8.13 -11.51 -5.27
CA PRO A 316 -7.53 -12.71 -5.86
C PRO A 316 -6.00 -12.62 -5.95
N SER A 317 -5.36 -11.94 -5.00
CA SER A 317 -3.92 -11.69 -5.01
C SER A 317 -3.10 -12.99 -4.98
N TYR A 318 -1.99 -13.04 -5.71
CA TYR A 318 -0.98 -14.11 -5.62
C TYR A 318 -0.04 -13.89 -4.43
N SER A 319 0.10 -12.64 -4.00
CA SER A 319 0.86 -12.27 -2.81
C SER A 319 0.20 -11.05 -2.17
N GLU A 320 -0.02 -11.12 -0.86
CA GLU A 320 -0.61 -10.04 -0.07
C GLU A 320 0.13 -9.92 1.26
N SER A 321 0.42 -8.70 1.70
CA SER A 321 1.09 -8.49 2.98
C SER A 321 0.12 -8.52 4.15
N PHE A 322 -1.10 -7.98 3.94
CA PHE A 322 -2.13 -7.96 4.98
C PHE A 322 -3.56 -7.98 4.41
N GLY A 323 -3.82 -7.27 3.29
CA GLY A 323 -5.16 -7.23 2.69
C GLY A 323 -6.10 -6.18 3.31
N LEU A 324 -5.66 -4.92 3.41
CA LEU A 324 -6.49 -3.81 3.92
C LEU A 324 -7.84 -3.72 3.21
N VAL A 325 -7.89 -3.97 1.89
CA VAL A 325 -9.13 -3.98 1.10
C VAL A 325 -10.15 -4.97 1.65
N ALA A 326 -9.70 -6.18 2.00
CA ALA A 326 -10.58 -7.20 2.60
C ALA A 326 -11.13 -6.74 3.95
N LEU A 327 -10.28 -6.13 4.78
CA LEU A 327 -10.66 -5.63 6.09
C LEU A 327 -11.64 -4.46 5.99
N GLU A 328 -11.39 -3.51 5.08
CA GLU A 328 -12.25 -2.35 4.82
C GLU A 328 -13.64 -2.77 4.32
N ALA A 329 -13.69 -3.72 3.38
CA ALA A 329 -14.95 -4.25 2.86
C ALA A 329 -15.78 -4.96 3.95
N GLN A 330 -15.14 -5.82 4.75
CA GLN A 330 -15.80 -6.50 5.87
C GLN A 330 -16.30 -5.50 6.91
N ALA A 331 -15.54 -4.45 7.21
CA ALA A 331 -15.97 -3.38 8.11
C ALA A 331 -17.20 -2.63 7.59
N CYS A 332 -17.37 -2.54 6.26
CA CYS A 332 -18.58 -2.00 5.62
C CYS A 332 -19.76 -3.00 5.59
N GLY A 333 -19.58 -4.23 6.07
CA GLY A 333 -20.59 -5.28 6.05
C GLY A 333 -20.67 -6.04 4.74
N THR A 334 -19.68 -5.88 3.85
CA THR A 334 -19.64 -6.54 2.54
C THR A 334 -18.85 -7.84 2.61
N PRO A 335 -19.41 -8.98 2.15
CA PRO A 335 -18.70 -10.24 2.05
C PRO A 335 -17.44 -10.13 1.17
N VAL A 336 -16.42 -10.95 1.51
CA VAL A 336 -15.15 -10.98 0.78
C VAL A 336 -14.80 -12.40 0.36
N ILE A 337 -14.33 -12.56 -0.88
CA ILE A 337 -13.59 -13.74 -1.32
C ILE A 337 -12.13 -13.32 -1.53
N ALA A 338 -11.21 -13.98 -0.86
CA ALA A 338 -9.78 -13.70 -0.97
C ALA A 338 -9.00 -15.00 -1.21
N SER A 339 -7.85 -14.87 -1.88
CA SER A 339 -6.86 -15.95 -1.92
C SER A 339 -6.29 -16.18 -0.51
N ALA A 340 -6.00 -17.43 -0.17
CA ALA A 340 -5.38 -17.79 1.11
C ALA A 340 -3.86 -17.53 1.05
N VAL A 341 -3.47 -16.25 0.99
CA VAL A 341 -2.08 -15.76 0.91
C VAL A 341 -1.85 -14.60 1.87
N GLY A 342 -0.68 -14.54 2.52
CA GLY A 342 -0.32 -13.46 3.45
C GLY A 342 -0.40 -13.82 4.91
#